data_eded0cc63290cb7cf9cdbb78ad967ebe
#
_entry.id   eded0cc63290cb7cf9cdbb78ad967ebe
#
_cell.length_a   1.000
_cell.length_b   1.000
_cell.length_c   1.000
_cell.angle_alpha   90.00
_cell.angle_beta   90.00
_cell.angle_gamma   90.00
#
_symmetry.space_group_name_H-M   'P 1'
#
loop_
_entity.id
_entity.type
_entity.pdbx_description
1 polymer ?
#
loop_
_entity_poly.entity_id
_entity_poly.type
_entity_poly.pdbx_seq_one_letter_code
_entity_poly.pdbx_strand_id
1 'polypeptide(L)'
;MSKAMMMFTGTAVLAATIGLGTAQAQDYSRLRGAVSIDGSSTVYPITEAVAEEFRKVAPDVRVTVGISGTGGGFKRFTVGETDISDASRPIKAKEYKAAKENKVDFVEIPVAYDGLSIVVNNENYWVDELTVDDLKKIFLDGSPVKTWKDVNPSWPDVAVRIYAPGTDSGTFDYFKEVVAGKKGSIRGDMSVSEDDNVLVRGVSGDQGGIGFFGCAYYFENKDKLRVVPIVNPKTGKSVEPTTTTIENGSYAPFSRPLFIYVSTKSLKKRPVQAFVTFYLEQAAELAEEVGYVRLPEAIYARASENVKNRRTGTQFIDEQGEKVSGPLPSIYK
;
A
#
# COMPACT_ATOMS: atom_id res chain seq x y z
N MET A 1 -42.87 17.11 -74.91
CA MET A 1 -41.96 18.19 -74.48
C MET A 1 -42.36 18.56 -73.07
N SER A 2 -41.71 18.03 -72.09
CA SER A 2 -41.90 18.46 -70.70
C SER A 2 -40.59 18.25 -69.94
N LYS A 3 -39.99 19.33 -69.44
CA LYS A 3 -38.75 19.35 -68.67
C LYS A 3 -39.07 18.96 -67.24
N ALA A 4 -38.48 17.86 -66.77
CA ALA A 4 -38.47 17.51 -65.34
C ALA A 4 -37.33 18.27 -64.65
N MET A 5 -37.66 19.04 -63.61
CA MET A 5 -36.74 19.81 -62.80
C MET A 5 -36.43 18.96 -61.55
N MET A 6 -35.17 18.53 -61.47
CA MET A 6 -34.66 17.72 -60.27
C MET A 6 -34.24 18.69 -59.16
N MET A 7 -34.99 18.69 -58.07
CA MET A 7 -34.58 19.36 -56.84
C MET A 7 -33.55 18.50 -56.05
N PHE A 8 -32.37 19.04 -55.88
CA PHE A 8 -31.37 18.51 -54.94
C PHE A 8 -31.65 19.05 -53.54
N THR A 9 -32.07 18.18 -52.66
CA THR A 9 -32.13 18.46 -51.20
C THR A 9 -30.77 18.20 -50.62
N GLY A 10 -30.03 19.26 -50.27
CA GLY A 10 -28.77 19.16 -49.56
C GLY A 10 -28.99 18.83 -48.07
N THR A 11 -28.55 17.66 -47.64
CA THR A 11 -28.51 17.27 -46.23
C THR A 11 -27.24 17.87 -45.60
N ALA A 12 -27.42 18.86 -44.72
CA ALA A 12 -26.31 19.41 -43.93
C ALA A 12 -25.92 18.41 -42.83
N VAL A 13 -24.75 17.80 -42.94
CA VAL A 13 -24.14 17.01 -41.91
C VAL A 13 -23.50 17.96 -40.90
N LEU A 14 -24.12 18.08 -39.71
CA LEU A 14 -23.57 18.81 -38.60
C LEU A 14 -22.44 17.95 -37.96
N ALA A 15 -21.18 18.25 -38.25
CA ALA A 15 -20.04 17.64 -37.60
C ALA A 15 -19.94 18.18 -36.16
N ALA A 16 -20.37 17.36 -35.19
CA ALA A 16 -20.12 17.62 -33.78
C ALA A 16 -18.61 17.40 -33.52
N THR A 17 -17.86 18.46 -33.43
CA THR A 17 -16.49 18.42 -32.90
C THR A 17 -16.54 18.12 -31.41
N ILE A 18 -16.29 16.86 -31.05
CA ILE A 18 -15.99 16.47 -29.68
C ILE A 18 -14.64 17.11 -29.35
N GLY A 19 -14.67 18.20 -28.61
CA GLY A 19 -13.49 18.82 -28.05
C GLY A 19 -12.89 17.86 -27.03
N LEU A 20 -11.87 17.09 -27.41
CA LEU A 20 -10.93 16.47 -26.48
C LEU A 20 -10.26 17.61 -25.70
N GLY A 21 -10.75 17.87 -24.49
CA GLY A 21 -10.08 18.75 -23.55
C GLY A 21 -8.72 18.15 -23.25
N THR A 22 -7.68 18.70 -23.84
CA THR A 22 -6.31 18.41 -23.43
C THR A 22 -6.21 18.84 -21.96
N ALA A 23 -6.06 17.88 -21.05
CA ALA A 23 -5.68 18.16 -19.67
C ALA A 23 -4.37 18.96 -19.76
N GLN A 24 -4.44 20.25 -19.43
CA GLN A 24 -3.30 21.14 -19.45
C GLN A 24 -2.39 20.69 -18.30
N ALA A 25 -1.22 20.13 -18.62
CA ALA A 25 -0.24 19.73 -17.63
C ALA A 25 0.03 20.94 -16.70
N GLN A 26 -0.17 20.73 -15.42
CA GLN A 26 -0.05 21.81 -14.45
C GLN A 26 1.43 22.22 -14.34
N ASP A 27 1.78 23.44 -14.67
CA ASP A 27 3.16 23.95 -14.60
C ASP A 27 3.54 24.25 -13.14
N TYR A 28 4.36 23.39 -12.56
CA TYR A 28 4.90 23.53 -11.20
C TYR A 28 6.26 24.21 -11.15
N SER A 29 6.88 24.58 -12.27
CA SER A 29 8.26 25.08 -12.35
C SER A 29 8.53 26.35 -11.53
N ARG A 30 7.47 27.15 -11.28
CA ARG A 30 7.56 28.39 -10.50
C ARG A 30 7.12 28.23 -9.04
N LEU A 31 6.75 27.03 -8.66
CA LEU A 31 6.26 26.76 -7.31
C LEU A 31 7.41 26.74 -6.32
N ARG A 32 7.25 27.43 -5.18
CA ARG A 32 8.26 27.51 -4.12
C ARG A 32 7.66 27.22 -2.76
N GLY A 33 8.48 26.65 -1.88
CA GLY A 33 8.10 26.41 -0.49
C GLY A 33 8.54 25.05 0.04
N ALA A 34 7.84 24.55 1.04
CA ALA A 34 8.17 23.29 1.66
C ALA A 34 6.92 22.46 1.95
N VAL A 35 7.09 21.11 1.94
CA VAL A 35 6.14 20.12 2.38
C VAL A 35 6.83 19.25 3.42
N SER A 36 6.23 19.15 4.61
CA SER A 36 6.75 18.36 5.72
C SER A 36 5.88 17.11 5.92
N ILE A 37 6.47 15.95 5.82
CA ILE A 37 5.82 14.64 5.91
C ILE A 37 6.54 13.81 6.97
N ASP A 38 5.80 13.03 7.76
CA ASP A 38 6.39 12.08 8.69
C ASP A 38 5.42 10.92 8.97
N GLY A 39 5.93 9.75 9.27
CA GLY A 39 5.07 8.63 9.65
C GLY A 39 5.62 7.25 9.35
N SER A 40 4.81 6.45 8.68
CA SER A 40 5.02 5.03 8.45
C SER A 40 6.23 4.72 7.58
N SER A 41 7.14 3.88 8.06
CA SER A 41 8.22 3.27 7.26
C SER A 41 7.68 2.49 6.06
N THR A 42 6.51 1.86 6.20
CA THR A 42 5.86 1.12 5.09
C THR A 42 5.37 2.04 3.97
N VAL A 43 4.89 3.25 4.27
CA VAL A 43 4.40 4.21 3.26
C VAL A 43 5.54 5.05 2.69
N TYR A 44 6.64 5.18 3.45
CA TYR A 44 7.81 5.96 3.06
C TYR A 44 8.30 5.70 1.63
N PRO A 45 8.47 4.43 1.13
CA PRO A 45 8.95 4.19 -0.23
C PRO A 45 8.07 4.83 -1.32
N ILE A 46 6.75 4.80 -1.15
CA ILE A 46 5.81 5.42 -2.09
C ILE A 46 5.94 6.95 -2.03
N THR A 47 5.92 7.50 -0.80
CA THR A 47 6.01 8.96 -0.59
C THR A 47 7.34 9.52 -1.08
N GLU A 48 8.44 8.80 -0.88
CA GLU A 48 9.77 9.19 -1.38
C GLU A 48 9.84 9.16 -2.91
N ALA A 49 9.34 8.09 -3.55
CA ALA A 49 9.26 8.00 -5.01
C ALA A 49 8.45 9.18 -5.60
N VAL A 50 7.29 9.50 -5.00
CA VAL A 50 6.49 10.67 -5.40
C VAL A 50 7.26 11.97 -5.18
N ALA A 51 7.99 12.12 -4.07
CA ALA A 51 8.78 13.32 -3.79
C ALA A 51 9.94 13.49 -4.78
N GLU A 52 10.59 12.41 -5.20
CA GLU A 52 11.63 12.42 -6.22
C GLU A 52 11.08 12.83 -7.59
N GLU A 53 9.95 12.26 -8.02
CA GLU A 53 9.31 12.64 -9.28
C GLU A 53 8.79 14.09 -9.23
N PHE A 54 8.19 14.50 -8.11
CA PHE A 54 7.73 15.87 -7.93
C PHE A 54 8.86 16.89 -8.00
N ARG A 55 10.06 16.58 -7.50
CA ARG A 55 11.24 17.45 -7.58
C ARG A 55 11.66 17.74 -9.01
N LYS A 56 11.42 16.81 -9.96
CA LYS A 56 11.73 17.03 -11.39
C LYS A 56 10.86 18.13 -12.01
N VAL A 57 9.61 18.25 -11.56
CA VAL A 57 8.65 19.24 -12.07
C VAL A 57 8.51 20.49 -11.20
N ALA A 58 8.89 20.42 -9.93
CA ALA A 58 8.81 21.50 -8.93
C ALA A 58 10.15 21.66 -8.15
N PRO A 59 11.27 21.98 -8.82
CA PRO A 59 12.61 21.92 -8.23
C PRO A 59 12.83 22.88 -7.03
N ASP A 60 12.05 23.95 -6.94
CA ASP A 60 12.13 24.94 -5.85
C ASP A 60 11.21 24.61 -4.66
N VAL A 61 10.54 23.44 -4.67
CA VAL A 61 9.76 22.94 -3.54
C VAL A 61 10.58 21.89 -2.77
N ARG A 62 10.84 22.17 -1.50
CA ARG A 62 11.52 21.22 -0.63
C ARG A 62 10.50 20.27 0.01
N VAL A 63 10.52 19.00 -0.37
CA VAL A 63 9.77 17.94 0.30
C VAL A 63 10.70 17.23 1.28
N THR A 64 10.26 17.03 2.51
CA THR A 64 11.00 16.27 3.54
C THR A 64 10.10 15.16 4.08
N VAL A 65 10.59 13.92 4.06
CA VAL A 65 9.88 12.74 4.53
C VAL A 65 10.64 12.13 5.70
N GLY A 66 10.01 12.08 6.88
CA GLY A 66 10.55 11.46 8.09
C GLY A 66 9.94 10.09 8.33
N ILE A 67 10.66 9.25 9.08
CA ILE A 67 10.26 7.89 9.43
C ILE A 67 10.21 7.77 10.96
N SER A 68 9.04 8.05 11.53
CA SER A 68 8.80 7.89 12.99
C SER A 68 7.80 6.78 13.32
N GLY A 69 7.41 6.00 12.28
CA GLY A 69 6.33 5.03 12.33
C GLY A 69 4.94 5.69 12.36
N THR A 70 3.88 4.94 11.98
CA THR A 70 2.50 5.46 11.93
C THR A 70 2.07 6.17 13.21
N GLY A 71 2.43 5.63 14.37
CA GLY A 71 2.07 6.22 15.66
C GLY A 71 2.84 7.51 15.97
N GLY A 72 4.11 7.58 15.59
CA GLY A 72 4.95 8.77 15.69
C GLY A 72 4.47 9.87 14.78
N GLY A 73 4.17 9.53 13.51
CA GLY A 73 3.60 10.46 12.54
C GLY A 73 2.30 11.09 13.03
N PHE A 74 1.34 10.29 13.50
CA PHE A 74 0.10 10.85 14.07
C PHE A 74 0.32 11.73 15.31
N LYS A 75 1.32 11.41 16.13
CA LYS A 75 1.67 12.23 17.29
C LYS A 75 2.06 13.66 16.90
N ARG A 76 2.85 13.81 15.85
CA ARG A 76 3.30 15.10 15.30
C ARG A 76 2.22 15.78 14.47
N PHE A 77 1.51 15.00 13.65
CA PHE A 77 0.45 15.48 12.79
C PHE A 77 -0.73 16.07 13.56
N THR A 78 -1.19 15.37 14.61
CA THR A 78 -2.36 15.80 15.40
C THR A 78 -2.13 17.05 16.23
N VAL A 79 -0.89 17.52 16.36
CA VAL A 79 -0.54 18.82 16.96
C VAL A 79 -0.13 19.87 15.91
N GLY A 80 -0.18 19.51 14.62
CA GLY A 80 0.07 20.42 13.50
C GLY A 80 1.55 20.68 13.19
N GLU A 81 2.45 19.78 13.60
CA GLU A 81 3.88 19.91 13.30
C GLU A 81 4.23 19.50 11.86
N THR A 82 3.44 18.63 11.23
CA THR A 82 3.64 18.19 9.85
C THR A 82 2.45 18.54 8.97
N ASP A 83 2.68 18.67 7.67
CA ASP A 83 1.64 18.93 6.67
C ASP A 83 0.87 17.66 6.33
N ILE A 84 1.60 16.53 6.29
CA ILE A 84 1.12 15.20 5.91
C ILE A 84 1.63 14.17 6.93
N SER A 85 0.81 13.14 7.19
CA SER A 85 1.22 11.97 7.94
C SER A 85 1.02 10.70 7.12
N ASP A 86 2.10 9.92 6.96
CA ASP A 86 2.08 8.60 6.35
C ASP A 86 1.58 7.56 7.34
N ALA A 87 0.66 6.69 6.93
CA ALA A 87 0.06 5.72 7.83
C ALA A 87 -0.23 4.37 7.18
N SER A 88 0.27 3.28 7.76
CA SER A 88 0.02 1.89 7.34
C SER A 88 -1.22 1.27 7.97
N ARG A 89 -2.09 2.09 8.51
CA ARG A 89 -3.41 1.77 9.05
C ARG A 89 -4.27 3.02 9.15
N PRO A 90 -5.60 2.89 9.22
CA PRO A 90 -6.46 4.01 9.55
C PRO A 90 -6.12 4.66 10.92
N ILE A 91 -6.44 5.93 11.03
CA ILE A 91 -6.32 6.69 12.28
C ILE A 91 -7.14 6.01 13.40
N LYS A 92 -6.61 5.96 14.62
CA LYS A 92 -7.34 5.42 15.79
C LYS A 92 -8.19 6.48 16.45
N ALA A 93 -9.24 6.06 17.18
CA ALA A 93 -10.16 6.96 17.88
C ALA A 93 -9.43 7.97 18.79
N LYS A 94 -8.40 7.55 19.54
CA LYS A 94 -7.61 8.46 20.38
C LYS A 94 -6.81 9.49 19.58
N GLU A 95 -6.29 9.11 18.40
CA GLU A 95 -5.53 10.00 17.51
C GLU A 95 -6.48 11.01 16.85
N TYR A 96 -7.66 10.53 16.42
CA TYR A 96 -8.70 11.38 15.87
C TYR A 96 -9.22 12.39 16.90
N LYS A 97 -9.42 11.96 18.16
CA LYS A 97 -9.78 12.83 19.28
C LYS A 97 -8.72 13.91 19.48
N ALA A 98 -7.43 13.53 19.52
CA ALA A 98 -6.33 14.48 19.66
C ALA A 98 -6.29 15.50 18.51
N ALA A 99 -6.52 15.08 17.26
CA ALA A 99 -6.62 16.00 16.12
C ALA A 99 -7.75 17.00 16.30
N LYS A 100 -8.93 16.55 16.73
CA LYS A 100 -10.09 17.44 17.01
C LYS A 100 -9.80 18.45 18.13
N GLU A 101 -9.22 18.01 19.23
CA GLU A 101 -8.86 18.85 20.38
C GLU A 101 -7.87 19.95 19.97
N ASN A 102 -6.91 19.63 19.09
CA ASN A 102 -5.92 20.57 18.57
C ASN A 102 -6.40 21.32 17.31
N LYS A 103 -7.65 21.16 16.89
CA LYS A 103 -8.24 21.81 15.70
C LYS A 103 -7.48 21.51 14.42
N VAL A 104 -6.95 20.30 14.30
CA VAL A 104 -6.32 19.77 13.09
C VAL A 104 -7.33 18.97 12.29
N ASP A 105 -8.02 19.65 11.38
CA ASP A 105 -8.86 19.00 10.38
C ASP A 105 -7.98 18.43 9.26
N PHE A 106 -8.34 17.27 8.74
CA PHE A 106 -7.56 16.56 7.72
C PHE A 106 -8.44 15.87 6.70
N VAL A 107 -7.86 15.60 5.53
CA VAL A 107 -8.38 14.69 4.51
C VAL A 107 -7.63 13.36 4.63
N GLU A 108 -8.37 12.26 4.72
CA GLU A 108 -7.85 10.88 4.71
C GLU A 108 -7.78 10.38 3.27
N ILE A 109 -6.63 9.90 2.84
CA ILE A 109 -6.35 9.54 1.46
C ILE A 109 -5.70 8.16 1.41
N PRO A 110 -6.36 7.11 0.93
CA PRO A 110 -5.72 5.85 0.64
C PRO A 110 -4.83 5.99 -0.60
N VAL A 111 -3.65 5.34 -0.59
CA VAL A 111 -2.64 5.49 -1.66
C VAL A 111 -2.24 4.18 -2.30
N ALA A 112 -2.26 3.06 -1.58
CA ALA A 112 -1.93 1.73 -2.09
C ALA A 112 -2.48 0.64 -1.16
N TYR A 113 -2.36 -0.63 -1.57
CA TYR A 113 -2.40 -1.77 -0.65
C TYR A 113 -1.00 -2.32 -0.41
N ASP A 114 -0.71 -2.60 0.84
CA ASP A 114 0.40 -3.45 1.24
C ASP A 114 -0.09 -4.89 1.26
N GLY A 115 0.46 -5.73 0.40
CA GLY A 115 0.23 -7.17 0.35
C GLY A 115 1.56 -7.90 0.52
N LEU A 116 1.62 -8.86 1.43
CA LEU A 116 2.82 -9.62 1.74
C LEU A 116 2.62 -11.07 1.34
N SER A 117 3.47 -11.59 0.44
CA SER A 117 3.45 -13.00 0.03
C SER A 117 4.33 -13.83 0.94
N ILE A 118 3.84 -15.01 1.34
CA ILE A 118 4.66 -16.09 1.86
C ILE A 118 4.91 -17.06 0.73
N VAL A 119 6.17 -17.33 0.44
CA VAL A 119 6.58 -18.14 -0.71
C VAL A 119 7.50 -19.27 -0.30
N VAL A 120 7.46 -20.36 -1.04
CA VAL A 120 8.36 -21.51 -0.91
C VAL A 120 8.94 -21.89 -2.27
N ASN A 121 9.94 -22.73 -2.27
CA ASN A 121 10.50 -23.32 -3.48
C ASN A 121 9.44 -24.07 -4.28
N ASN A 122 9.52 -24.05 -5.61
CA ASN A 122 8.58 -24.78 -6.48
C ASN A 122 8.55 -26.30 -6.26
N GLU A 123 9.64 -26.88 -5.76
CA GLU A 123 9.73 -28.30 -5.42
C GLU A 123 9.24 -28.63 -4.00
N ASN A 124 8.81 -27.64 -3.25
CA ASN A 124 8.18 -27.82 -1.95
C ASN A 124 6.70 -28.13 -2.12
N TYR A 125 6.34 -29.40 -2.32
CA TYR A 125 4.97 -29.86 -2.57
C TYR A 125 4.17 -30.18 -1.30
N TRP A 126 4.81 -30.14 -0.14
CA TRP A 126 4.20 -30.57 1.13
C TRP A 126 3.54 -29.46 1.93
N VAL A 127 3.83 -28.20 1.64
CA VAL A 127 3.21 -27.06 2.33
C VAL A 127 2.03 -26.53 1.51
N ASP A 128 0.82 -27.00 1.77
CA ASP A 128 -0.38 -26.60 1.03
C ASP A 128 -0.95 -25.26 1.52
N GLU A 129 -0.84 -25.00 2.82
CA GLU A 129 -1.26 -23.75 3.47
C GLU A 129 -0.49 -23.54 4.78
N LEU A 130 -0.47 -22.32 5.28
CA LEU A 130 0.07 -21.98 6.60
C LEU A 130 -0.93 -21.13 7.39
N THR A 131 -0.98 -21.42 8.69
CA THR A 131 -1.64 -20.54 9.65
C THR A 131 -0.66 -19.50 10.19
N VAL A 132 -1.17 -18.43 10.82
CA VAL A 132 -0.32 -17.49 11.56
C VAL A 132 0.47 -18.20 12.67
N ASP A 133 -0.11 -19.23 13.26
CA ASP A 133 0.57 -20.01 14.31
C ASP A 133 1.70 -20.89 13.76
N ASP A 134 1.59 -21.40 12.54
CA ASP A 134 2.70 -22.09 11.87
C ASP A 134 3.81 -21.11 11.52
N LEU A 135 3.48 -19.91 11.06
CA LEU A 135 4.46 -18.83 10.86
C LEU A 135 5.16 -18.45 12.17
N LYS A 136 4.45 -18.40 13.30
CA LYS A 136 5.07 -18.19 14.61
C LYS A 136 6.05 -19.30 14.96
N LYS A 137 5.70 -20.58 14.73
CA LYS A 137 6.63 -21.70 14.96
C LYS A 137 7.91 -21.54 14.15
N ILE A 138 7.80 -21.12 12.89
CA ILE A 138 8.94 -21.00 11.97
C ILE A 138 9.81 -19.78 12.32
N PHE A 139 9.19 -18.61 12.52
CA PHE A 139 9.88 -17.32 12.46
C PHE A 139 10.14 -16.63 13.81
N LEU A 140 9.52 -17.06 14.91
CA LEU A 140 9.76 -16.39 16.20
C LEU A 140 11.19 -16.64 16.69
N ASP A 141 11.74 -15.64 17.37
CA ASP A 141 13.00 -15.78 18.10
C ASP A 141 12.91 -16.92 19.12
N GLY A 142 14.00 -17.70 19.22
CA GLY A 142 14.02 -18.90 20.04
C GLY A 142 13.24 -20.10 19.48
N SER A 143 12.75 -20.03 18.25
CA SER A 143 12.11 -21.18 17.59
C SER A 143 13.02 -22.41 17.54
N PRO A 144 12.54 -23.60 17.96
CA PRO A 144 13.28 -24.84 17.84
C PRO A 144 13.24 -25.46 16.44
N VAL A 145 12.41 -24.92 15.53
CA VAL A 145 12.21 -25.44 14.19
C VAL A 145 13.48 -25.38 13.37
N LYS A 146 13.91 -26.53 12.87
CA LYS A 146 15.05 -26.72 11.96
C LYS A 146 14.64 -27.38 10.65
N THR A 147 13.62 -28.22 10.68
CA THR A 147 13.09 -28.92 9.51
C THR A 147 11.60 -28.69 9.34
N TRP A 148 11.08 -28.96 8.16
CA TRP A 148 9.65 -28.87 7.88
C TRP A 148 8.85 -29.85 8.74
N LYS A 149 9.43 -31.00 9.11
CA LYS A 149 8.83 -31.97 10.01
C LYS A 149 8.61 -31.43 11.43
N ASP A 150 9.43 -30.48 11.87
CA ASP A 150 9.24 -29.83 13.18
C ASP A 150 8.01 -28.90 13.19
N VAL A 151 7.60 -28.40 12.04
CA VAL A 151 6.39 -27.58 11.89
C VAL A 151 5.16 -28.48 11.88
N ASN A 152 5.18 -29.52 11.04
CA ASN A 152 4.12 -30.52 10.92
C ASN A 152 4.75 -31.92 10.76
N PRO A 153 4.47 -32.88 11.66
CA PRO A 153 5.06 -34.22 11.64
C PRO A 153 4.79 -35.04 10.36
N SER A 154 3.78 -34.66 9.57
CA SER A 154 3.49 -35.29 8.28
C SER A 154 4.37 -34.81 7.14
N TRP A 155 5.09 -33.71 7.33
CA TRP A 155 5.99 -33.15 6.31
C TRP A 155 7.37 -33.79 6.34
N PRO A 156 8.16 -33.68 5.26
CA PRO A 156 9.45 -34.33 5.17
C PRO A 156 10.49 -33.70 6.13
N ASP A 157 11.50 -34.48 6.44
CA ASP A 157 12.65 -34.05 7.24
C ASP A 157 13.67 -33.29 6.37
N VAL A 158 13.21 -32.16 5.82
CA VAL A 158 13.97 -31.22 4.99
C VAL A 158 14.25 -29.97 5.79
N ALA A 159 15.48 -29.47 5.77
CA ALA A 159 15.87 -28.28 6.53
C ALA A 159 15.08 -27.04 6.08
N VAL A 160 14.52 -26.28 7.02
CA VAL A 160 13.93 -24.98 6.73
C VAL A 160 15.03 -23.95 6.52
N ARG A 161 15.00 -23.26 5.36
CA ARG A 161 15.90 -22.16 5.02
C ARG A 161 15.09 -20.88 4.82
N ILE A 162 15.35 -19.88 5.63
CA ILE A 162 14.54 -18.66 5.67
C ILE A 162 15.26 -17.53 4.93
N TYR A 163 14.50 -16.87 4.04
CA TYR A 163 14.94 -15.72 3.26
C TYR A 163 13.99 -14.56 3.54
N ALA A 164 14.49 -13.46 4.07
CA ALA A 164 13.66 -12.36 4.56
C ALA A 164 14.24 -10.98 4.22
N PRO A 165 13.41 -9.96 4.05
CA PRO A 165 13.88 -8.58 4.00
C PRO A 165 14.61 -8.18 5.29
N GLY A 166 15.45 -7.15 5.21
CA GLY A 166 16.15 -6.59 6.35
C GLY A 166 15.25 -5.78 7.27
N THR A 167 15.81 -5.36 8.39
CA THR A 167 15.07 -4.60 9.42
C THR A 167 14.70 -3.19 9.00
N ASP A 168 15.26 -2.67 7.92
CA ASP A 168 14.92 -1.36 7.36
C ASP A 168 13.70 -1.44 6.42
N SER A 169 13.25 -2.66 6.09
CA SER A 169 12.10 -2.93 5.23
C SER A 169 10.76 -2.75 5.95
N GLY A 170 9.85 -1.97 5.38
CA GLY A 170 8.46 -1.89 5.83
C GLY A 170 7.71 -3.22 5.74
N THR A 171 8.10 -4.12 4.82
CA THR A 171 7.57 -5.49 4.69
C THR A 171 8.00 -6.34 5.88
N PHE A 172 9.26 -6.23 6.31
CA PHE A 172 9.74 -6.90 7.54
C PHE A 172 8.96 -6.43 8.78
N ASP A 173 8.79 -5.12 8.93
CA ASP A 173 8.02 -4.55 10.04
C ASP A 173 6.58 -5.07 10.07
N TYR A 174 5.93 -5.15 8.89
CA TYR A 174 4.59 -5.66 8.78
C TYR A 174 4.50 -7.14 9.15
N PHE A 175 5.39 -7.97 8.60
CA PHE A 175 5.47 -9.39 8.94
C PHE A 175 5.67 -9.59 10.44
N LYS A 176 6.63 -8.86 11.03
CA LYS A 176 6.91 -8.88 12.47
C LYS A 176 5.68 -8.47 13.29
N GLU A 177 4.96 -7.41 12.90
CA GLU A 177 3.74 -6.97 13.60
C GLU A 177 2.68 -8.06 13.63
N VAL A 178 2.50 -8.80 12.54
CA VAL A 178 1.51 -9.87 12.42
C VAL A 178 1.93 -11.12 13.19
N VAL A 179 3.18 -11.56 13.02
CA VAL A 179 3.66 -12.85 13.52
C VAL A 179 4.16 -12.74 14.97
N ALA A 180 4.99 -11.76 15.29
CA ALA A 180 5.59 -11.60 16.62
C ALA A 180 4.84 -10.59 17.50
N GLY A 181 3.97 -9.78 16.92
CA GLY A 181 3.32 -8.68 17.62
C GLY A 181 4.30 -7.55 17.94
N LYS A 182 3.80 -6.55 18.68
CA LYS A 182 4.59 -5.32 18.94
C LYS A 182 5.82 -5.51 19.82
N LYS A 183 5.84 -6.54 20.66
CA LYS A 183 6.89 -6.77 21.66
C LYS A 183 7.74 -8.00 21.34
N GLY A 184 7.31 -8.84 20.40
CA GLY A 184 8.04 -10.03 20.01
C GLY A 184 9.16 -9.74 19.03
N SER A 185 10.03 -10.72 18.81
CA SER A 185 11.16 -10.69 17.90
C SER A 185 11.07 -11.82 16.88
N ILE A 186 11.57 -11.56 15.70
CA ILE A 186 11.81 -12.56 14.65
C ILE A 186 13.22 -13.12 14.84
N ARG A 187 13.42 -14.40 14.55
CA ARG A 187 14.73 -15.07 14.65
C ARG A 187 15.78 -14.42 13.76
N GLY A 188 17.02 -14.45 14.17
CA GLY A 188 18.13 -13.81 13.45
C GLY A 188 18.95 -14.71 12.56
N ASP A 189 18.71 -16.05 12.58
CA ASP A 189 19.44 -17.04 11.79
C ASP A 189 18.79 -17.23 10.39
N MET A 190 18.55 -16.14 9.71
CA MET A 190 17.94 -16.05 8.37
C MET A 190 18.95 -15.48 7.38
N SER A 191 18.76 -15.79 6.09
CA SER A 191 19.43 -15.07 5.00
C SER A 191 18.66 -13.77 4.72
N VAL A 192 19.31 -12.64 4.96
CA VAL A 192 18.67 -11.31 4.90
C VAL A 192 19.21 -10.52 3.72
N SER A 193 18.32 -9.84 2.99
CA SER A 193 18.68 -8.89 1.92
C SER A 193 17.62 -7.82 1.78
N GLU A 194 18.03 -6.57 1.49
CA GLU A 194 17.10 -5.49 1.10
C GLU A 194 16.73 -5.56 -0.39
N ASP A 195 17.45 -6.37 -1.20
CA ASP A 195 17.10 -6.67 -2.59
C ASP A 195 16.23 -7.93 -2.65
N ASP A 196 14.93 -7.77 -2.91
CA ASP A 196 13.98 -8.86 -3.01
C ASP A 196 14.31 -9.87 -4.12
N ASN A 197 15.05 -9.47 -5.16
CA ASN A 197 15.54 -10.39 -6.18
C ASN A 197 16.58 -11.38 -5.62
N VAL A 198 17.33 -10.99 -4.59
CA VAL A 198 18.23 -11.90 -3.86
C VAL A 198 17.41 -12.92 -3.08
N LEU A 199 16.32 -12.48 -2.45
CA LEU A 199 15.42 -13.36 -1.70
C LEU A 199 14.72 -14.35 -2.63
N VAL A 200 14.22 -13.90 -3.79
CA VAL A 200 13.64 -14.76 -4.85
C VAL A 200 14.63 -15.84 -5.27
N ARG A 201 15.89 -15.48 -5.56
CA ARG A 201 16.93 -16.45 -5.92
C ARG A 201 17.25 -17.42 -4.79
N GLY A 202 17.26 -16.94 -3.56
CA GLY A 202 17.47 -17.77 -2.37
C GLY A 202 16.42 -18.85 -2.23
N VAL A 203 15.14 -18.45 -2.22
CA VAL A 203 14.00 -19.38 -2.10
C VAL A 203 13.95 -20.36 -3.29
N SER A 204 14.12 -19.88 -4.52
CA SER A 204 14.06 -20.73 -5.71
C SER A 204 15.23 -21.71 -5.82
N GLY A 205 16.36 -21.42 -5.19
CA GLY A 205 17.56 -22.26 -5.19
C GLY A 205 17.61 -23.31 -4.08
N ASP A 206 16.69 -23.30 -3.12
CA ASP A 206 16.71 -24.19 -1.96
C ASP A 206 15.34 -24.86 -1.77
N GLN A 207 15.25 -26.18 -1.92
CA GLN A 207 14.01 -26.93 -1.80
C GLN A 207 13.31 -26.74 -0.44
N GLY A 208 14.05 -26.52 0.63
CA GLY A 208 13.55 -26.19 1.97
C GLY A 208 13.30 -24.72 2.18
N GLY A 209 13.49 -23.91 1.15
CA GLY A 209 13.38 -22.45 1.20
C GLY A 209 11.97 -21.95 1.50
N ILE A 210 11.88 -21.00 2.41
CA ILE A 210 10.70 -20.17 2.69
C ILE A 210 11.11 -18.72 2.76
N GLY A 211 10.32 -17.83 2.20
CA GLY A 211 10.55 -16.40 2.28
C GLY A 211 9.27 -15.60 2.34
N PHE A 212 9.43 -14.30 2.60
CA PHE A 212 8.34 -13.34 2.49
C PHE A 212 8.84 -12.02 1.93
N PHE A 213 8.02 -11.40 1.09
CA PHE A 213 8.27 -10.10 0.47
C PHE A 213 6.97 -9.53 -0.12
N GLY A 214 7.02 -8.31 -0.67
CA GLY A 214 5.87 -7.66 -1.29
C GLY A 214 5.24 -8.51 -2.39
N CYS A 215 3.91 -8.51 -2.49
CA CYS A 215 3.18 -9.34 -3.45
C CYS A 215 3.54 -9.03 -4.90
N ALA A 216 3.96 -7.80 -5.24
CA ALA A 216 4.37 -7.44 -6.60
C ALA A 216 5.54 -8.32 -7.06
N TYR A 217 6.57 -8.50 -6.22
CA TYR A 217 7.71 -9.36 -6.55
C TYR A 217 7.31 -10.82 -6.77
N TYR A 218 6.37 -11.35 -5.99
CA TYR A 218 5.82 -12.67 -6.26
C TYR A 218 5.08 -12.70 -7.59
N PHE A 219 4.28 -11.69 -7.91
CA PHE A 219 3.52 -11.65 -9.16
C PHE A 219 4.43 -11.67 -10.39
N GLU A 220 5.60 -11.05 -10.33
CA GLU A 220 6.62 -11.04 -11.37
C GLU A 220 7.44 -12.33 -11.45
N ASN A 221 7.45 -13.17 -10.40
CA ASN A 221 8.28 -14.38 -10.30
C ASN A 221 7.48 -15.67 -10.03
N LYS A 222 6.22 -15.74 -10.46
CA LYS A 222 5.33 -16.91 -10.29
C LYS A 222 5.86 -18.20 -10.92
N ASP A 223 6.70 -18.06 -11.93
CA ASP A 223 7.38 -19.17 -12.60
C ASP A 223 8.49 -19.81 -11.75
N LYS A 224 9.05 -19.08 -10.80
CA LYS A 224 10.19 -19.50 -9.96
C LYS A 224 9.80 -19.91 -8.55
N LEU A 225 8.65 -19.45 -8.08
CA LEU A 225 8.22 -19.57 -6.70
C LEU A 225 6.80 -20.10 -6.59
N ARG A 226 6.54 -20.86 -5.56
CA ARG A 226 5.19 -21.24 -5.15
C ARG A 226 4.74 -20.39 -3.98
N VAL A 227 3.62 -19.69 -4.15
CA VAL A 227 3.01 -18.97 -3.03
C VAL A 227 2.31 -19.97 -2.10
N VAL A 228 2.35 -19.70 -0.81
CA VAL A 228 1.63 -20.45 0.19
C VAL A 228 0.38 -19.69 0.60
N PRO A 229 -0.82 -20.27 0.39
CA PRO A 229 -2.06 -19.71 0.91
C PRO A 229 -2.00 -19.55 2.43
N ILE A 230 -2.58 -18.47 2.94
CA ILE A 230 -2.65 -18.24 4.39
C ILE A 230 -4.08 -18.45 4.88
N VAL A 231 -4.20 -19.21 5.96
CA VAL A 231 -5.50 -19.41 6.62
C VAL A 231 -5.90 -18.11 7.32
N ASN A 232 -6.96 -17.49 6.80
CA ASN A 232 -7.49 -16.26 7.38
C ASN A 232 -8.02 -16.53 8.80
N PRO A 233 -7.45 -15.89 9.85
CA PRO A 233 -7.76 -16.23 11.24
C PRO A 233 -9.21 -15.91 11.65
N LYS A 234 -9.93 -15.12 10.87
CA LYS A 234 -11.32 -14.78 11.15
C LYS A 234 -12.32 -15.73 10.52
N THR A 235 -11.99 -16.26 9.33
CA THR A 235 -12.92 -17.07 8.53
C THR A 235 -12.55 -18.54 8.49
N GLY A 236 -11.32 -18.91 8.87
CA GLY A 236 -10.76 -20.26 8.74
C GLY A 236 -10.52 -20.70 7.29
N LYS A 237 -10.68 -19.79 6.32
CA LYS A 237 -10.48 -20.12 4.90
C LYS A 237 -9.03 -19.90 4.50
N SER A 238 -8.48 -20.84 3.73
CA SER A 238 -7.21 -20.71 3.05
C SER A 238 -7.34 -19.74 1.87
N VAL A 239 -6.48 -18.71 1.80
CA VAL A 239 -6.57 -17.64 0.82
C VAL A 239 -5.20 -17.35 0.23
N GLU A 240 -5.09 -17.34 -1.11
CA GLU A 240 -3.90 -16.89 -1.83
C GLU A 240 -3.85 -15.37 -1.98
N PRO A 241 -2.65 -14.76 -2.03
CA PRO A 241 -2.48 -13.36 -2.38
C PRO A 241 -2.71 -13.15 -3.89
N THR A 242 -3.85 -12.63 -4.23
CA THR A 242 -4.17 -12.12 -5.56
C THR A 242 -4.59 -10.66 -5.44
N THR A 243 -4.55 -9.90 -6.53
CA THR A 243 -5.06 -8.53 -6.52
C THR A 243 -6.46 -8.47 -5.90
N THR A 244 -7.37 -9.37 -6.32
CA THR A 244 -8.75 -9.43 -5.80
C THR A 244 -8.81 -9.72 -4.29
N THR A 245 -8.01 -10.68 -3.79
CA THR A 245 -8.07 -11.07 -2.36
C THR A 245 -7.38 -10.04 -1.45
N ILE A 246 -6.43 -9.28 -1.98
CA ILE A 246 -5.79 -8.14 -1.32
C ILE A 246 -6.79 -6.97 -1.26
N GLU A 247 -7.40 -6.60 -2.38
CA GLU A 247 -8.35 -5.50 -2.47
C GLU A 247 -9.60 -5.70 -1.60
N ASN A 248 -10.17 -6.91 -1.60
CA ASN A 248 -11.35 -7.21 -0.80
C ASN A 248 -11.04 -7.55 0.66
N GLY A 249 -9.75 -7.59 1.05
CA GLY A 249 -9.29 -7.87 2.40
C GLY A 249 -9.46 -9.32 2.86
N SER A 250 -9.78 -10.26 1.96
CA SER A 250 -9.90 -11.68 2.32
C SER A 250 -8.54 -12.34 2.58
N TYR A 251 -7.46 -11.81 1.95
CA TYR A 251 -6.09 -12.22 2.24
C TYR A 251 -5.59 -11.56 3.56
N ALA A 252 -6.26 -11.87 4.65
CA ALA A 252 -5.89 -11.40 5.97
C ALA A 252 -5.09 -12.48 6.73
N PRO A 253 -4.11 -12.08 7.56
CA PRO A 253 -3.80 -10.71 7.97
C PRO A 253 -2.75 -9.99 7.14
N PHE A 254 -2.35 -10.50 5.97
CA PHE A 254 -1.23 -10.00 5.17
C PHE A 254 -1.64 -9.08 4.01
N SER A 255 -2.79 -8.41 4.14
CA SER A 255 -3.19 -7.30 3.27
C SER A 255 -3.76 -6.15 4.08
N ARG A 256 -3.36 -4.91 3.74
CA ARG A 256 -3.85 -3.70 4.39
C ARG A 256 -3.78 -2.49 3.46
N PRO A 257 -4.73 -1.54 3.52
CA PRO A 257 -4.61 -0.27 2.83
C PRO A 257 -3.59 0.65 3.54
N LEU A 258 -2.85 1.39 2.71
CA LEU A 258 -1.92 2.43 3.11
C LEU A 258 -2.54 3.80 2.86
N PHE A 259 -2.21 4.78 3.70
CA PHE A 259 -2.82 6.10 3.69
C PHE A 259 -1.80 7.22 3.84
N ILE A 260 -2.17 8.38 3.33
CA ILE A 260 -1.65 9.67 3.78
C ILE A 260 -2.79 10.49 4.39
N TYR A 261 -2.49 11.25 5.43
CA TYR A 261 -3.41 12.18 6.10
C TYR A 261 -2.91 13.59 5.86
N VAL A 262 -3.72 14.44 5.24
CA VAL A 262 -3.30 15.78 4.83
C VAL A 262 -4.07 16.84 5.60
N SER A 263 -3.35 17.72 6.31
CA SER A 263 -3.97 18.83 7.04
C SER A 263 -4.69 19.78 6.09
N THR A 264 -5.95 20.09 6.36
CA THR A 264 -6.72 21.07 5.56
C THR A 264 -6.16 22.48 5.63
N LYS A 265 -5.49 22.82 6.74
CA LYS A 265 -4.74 24.08 6.87
C LYS A 265 -3.54 24.08 5.91
N SER A 266 -2.84 22.97 5.81
CA SER A 266 -1.69 22.80 4.92
C SER A 266 -2.10 22.75 3.45
N LEU A 267 -3.26 22.19 3.10
CA LEU A 267 -3.82 22.25 1.74
C LEU A 267 -4.11 23.67 1.22
N LYS A 268 -4.08 24.71 2.09
CA LYS A 268 -4.13 26.11 1.65
C LYS A 268 -2.77 26.61 1.13
N LYS A 269 -1.67 25.91 1.45
CA LYS A 269 -0.35 26.20 0.93
C LYS A 269 -0.23 25.63 -0.48
N ARG A 270 0.08 26.45 -1.47
CA ARG A 270 0.21 26.01 -2.87
C ARG A 270 1.15 24.80 -3.07
N PRO A 271 2.36 24.74 -2.44
CA PRO A 271 3.24 23.57 -2.61
C PRO A 271 2.64 22.30 -2.05
N VAL A 272 1.92 22.33 -0.92
CA VAL A 272 1.26 21.15 -0.35
C VAL A 272 0.11 20.68 -1.25
N GLN A 273 -0.72 21.61 -1.72
CA GLN A 273 -1.82 21.27 -2.64
C GLN A 273 -1.29 20.64 -3.92
N ALA A 274 -0.25 21.23 -4.52
CA ALA A 274 0.37 20.73 -5.74
C ALA A 274 0.98 19.33 -5.52
N PHE A 275 1.70 19.12 -4.42
CA PHE A 275 2.28 17.83 -4.07
C PHE A 275 1.21 16.75 -3.91
N VAL A 276 0.11 17.03 -3.18
CA VAL A 276 -0.99 16.06 -2.98
C VAL A 276 -1.70 15.75 -4.30
N THR A 277 -1.90 16.73 -5.18
CA THR A 277 -2.48 16.49 -6.51
C THR A 277 -1.56 15.59 -7.32
N PHE A 278 -0.28 15.91 -7.40
CA PHE A 278 0.73 15.12 -8.10
C PHE A 278 0.85 13.70 -7.51
N TYR A 279 0.80 13.59 -6.18
CA TYR A 279 0.80 12.28 -5.50
C TYR A 279 -0.33 11.40 -6.01
N LEU A 280 -1.56 11.90 -6.05
CA LEU A 280 -2.73 11.13 -6.51
C LEU A 280 -2.68 10.78 -8.00
N GLU A 281 -2.04 11.62 -8.82
CA GLU A 281 -1.84 11.36 -10.25
C GLU A 281 -0.81 10.25 -10.50
N GLN A 282 0.20 10.12 -9.63
CA GLN A 282 1.32 9.19 -9.79
C GLN A 282 1.23 7.95 -8.89
N ALA A 283 0.37 7.96 -7.85
CA ALA A 283 0.35 6.94 -6.81
C ALA A 283 0.15 5.50 -7.34
N ALA A 284 -0.64 5.33 -8.41
CA ALA A 284 -0.90 4.00 -8.97
C ALA A 284 0.36 3.37 -9.57
N GLU A 285 1.09 4.14 -10.38
CA GLU A 285 2.31 3.69 -11.06
C GLU A 285 3.45 3.53 -10.06
N LEU A 286 3.71 4.56 -9.26
CA LEU A 286 4.82 4.55 -8.31
C LEU A 286 4.63 3.52 -7.17
N ALA A 287 3.38 3.23 -6.77
CA ALA A 287 3.14 2.15 -5.82
C ALA A 287 3.57 0.78 -6.37
N GLU A 288 3.27 0.48 -7.64
CA GLU A 288 3.69 -0.76 -8.29
C GLU A 288 5.22 -0.82 -8.45
N GLU A 289 5.86 0.28 -8.85
CA GLU A 289 7.32 0.38 -8.99
C GLU A 289 8.08 0.08 -7.68
N VAL A 290 7.50 0.47 -6.54
CA VAL A 290 8.12 0.22 -5.23
C VAL A 290 7.57 -1.04 -4.53
N GLY A 291 6.90 -1.93 -5.27
CA GLY A 291 6.53 -3.28 -4.81
C GLY A 291 5.21 -3.39 -4.05
N TYR A 292 4.34 -2.38 -4.13
CA TYR A 292 3.00 -2.42 -3.55
C TYR A 292 1.91 -2.72 -4.59
N VAL A 293 0.70 -2.96 -4.14
CA VAL A 293 -0.46 -3.18 -5.01
C VAL A 293 -1.24 -1.87 -5.14
N ARG A 294 -1.46 -1.43 -6.38
CA ARG A 294 -2.24 -0.23 -6.67
C ARG A 294 -3.69 -0.36 -6.21
N LEU A 295 -4.33 0.74 -5.91
CA LEU A 295 -5.76 0.77 -5.62
C LEU A 295 -6.58 0.70 -6.91
N PRO A 296 -7.85 0.27 -6.85
CA PRO A 296 -8.80 0.45 -7.93
C PRO A 296 -8.89 1.93 -8.34
N GLU A 297 -8.99 2.19 -9.65
CA GLU A 297 -9.05 3.56 -10.20
C GLU A 297 -10.17 4.41 -9.56
N ALA A 298 -11.33 3.78 -9.28
CA ALA A 298 -12.44 4.43 -8.62
C ALA A 298 -12.09 4.96 -7.21
N ILE A 299 -11.12 4.36 -6.51
CA ILE A 299 -10.65 4.83 -5.19
C ILE A 299 -9.77 6.07 -5.35
N TYR A 300 -8.84 6.07 -6.33
CA TYR A 300 -8.03 7.27 -6.62
C TYR A 300 -8.90 8.46 -7.07
N ALA A 301 -9.89 8.21 -7.95
CA ALA A 301 -10.84 9.24 -8.39
C ALA A 301 -11.59 9.84 -7.18
N ARG A 302 -12.05 9.00 -6.26
CA ARG A 302 -12.73 9.44 -5.04
C ARG A 302 -11.80 10.18 -4.09
N ALA A 303 -10.56 9.73 -3.95
CA ALA A 303 -9.56 10.41 -3.14
C ALA A 303 -9.29 11.82 -3.68
N SER A 304 -9.16 11.97 -4.99
CA SER A 304 -9.02 13.26 -5.66
C SER A 304 -10.22 14.17 -5.44
N GLU A 305 -11.44 13.62 -5.50
CA GLU A 305 -12.67 14.35 -5.19
C GLU A 305 -12.74 14.79 -3.73
N ASN A 306 -12.36 13.91 -2.78
CA ASN A 306 -12.32 14.23 -1.36
C ASN A 306 -11.31 15.35 -1.05
N VAL A 307 -10.15 15.35 -1.71
CA VAL A 307 -9.16 16.45 -1.61
C VAL A 307 -9.72 17.75 -2.16
N LYS A 308 -10.32 17.72 -3.37
CA LYS A 308 -10.93 18.90 -4.02
C LYS A 308 -12.03 19.51 -3.16
N ASN A 309 -12.90 18.68 -2.59
CA ASN A 309 -14.02 19.08 -1.77
C ASN A 309 -13.62 19.28 -0.29
N ARG A 310 -12.36 19.03 0.07
CA ARG A 310 -11.85 19.08 1.45
C ARG A 310 -12.72 18.30 2.42
N ARG A 311 -13.08 17.07 2.06
CA ARG A 311 -13.86 16.18 2.91
C ARG A 311 -13.03 15.79 4.12
N THR A 312 -13.39 16.31 5.29
CA THR A 312 -12.61 16.14 6.52
C THR A 312 -13.04 14.93 7.34
N GLY A 313 -12.09 14.43 8.13
CA GLY A 313 -12.30 13.34 9.08
C GLY A 313 -11.93 11.98 8.52
N THR A 314 -12.41 10.93 9.19
CA THR A 314 -12.15 9.53 8.81
C THR A 314 -13.46 8.77 8.64
N GLN A 315 -13.46 7.79 7.74
CA GLN A 315 -14.58 6.88 7.54
C GLN A 315 -14.37 5.53 8.24
N PHE A 316 -13.23 5.36 8.94
CA PHE A 316 -12.86 4.15 9.66
C PHE A 316 -13.17 4.19 11.16
N ILE A 317 -13.90 5.22 11.60
CA ILE A 317 -14.41 5.37 12.96
C ILE A 317 -15.87 5.79 12.83
N ASP A 318 -16.78 5.08 13.50
CA ASP A 318 -18.21 5.41 13.52
C ASP A 318 -18.55 6.55 14.51
N GLU A 319 -19.81 6.89 14.59
CA GLU A 319 -20.30 7.95 15.48
C GLU A 319 -20.10 7.62 16.96
N GLN A 320 -20.00 6.34 17.32
CA GLN A 320 -19.75 5.84 18.66
C GLN A 320 -18.26 5.85 19.01
N GLY A 321 -17.39 6.14 18.04
CA GLY A 321 -15.92 6.13 18.19
C GLY A 321 -15.29 4.75 18.02
N GLU A 322 -16.06 3.77 17.53
CA GLU A 322 -15.61 2.41 17.30
C GLU A 322 -15.00 2.24 15.90
N LYS A 323 -14.09 1.29 15.79
CA LYS A 323 -13.40 1.02 14.53
C LYS A 323 -14.33 0.38 13.50
N VAL A 324 -14.51 1.01 12.34
CA VAL A 324 -15.13 0.41 11.16
C VAL A 324 -14.09 -0.47 10.44
N SER A 325 -14.47 -1.72 10.16
CA SER A 325 -13.62 -2.70 9.50
C SER A 325 -14.34 -3.34 8.31
N GLY A 326 -13.62 -3.50 7.21
CA GLY A 326 -14.14 -4.12 5.98
C GLY A 326 -13.25 -3.77 4.78
N PRO A 327 -13.62 -4.22 3.58
CA PRO A 327 -12.93 -3.85 2.35
C PRO A 327 -12.91 -2.33 2.16
N LEU A 328 -11.78 -1.79 1.73
CA LEU A 328 -11.61 -0.34 1.49
C LEU A 328 -12.73 0.24 0.60
N PRO A 329 -13.12 -0.40 -0.54
CA PRO A 329 -14.17 0.16 -1.39
C PRO A 329 -15.57 0.24 -0.74
N SER A 330 -15.83 -0.55 0.31
CA SER A 330 -17.11 -0.49 1.04
C SER A 330 -17.16 0.60 2.10
N ILE A 331 -15.99 1.03 2.59
CA ILE A 331 -15.85 2.02 3.66
C ILE A 331 -15.58 3.40 3.07
N TYR A 332 -14.61 3.49 2.18
CA TYR A 332 -14.14 4.76 1.61
C TYR A 332 -15.07 5.23 0.49
N LYS A 333 -15.90 6.23 0.79
CA LYS A 333 -16.96 6.78 -0.09
C LYS A 333 -16.74 8.25 -0.39
#